data_c2ab420b9a0c2a158add8b4c8cd4625f
#
_entry.id   c2ab420b9a0c2a158add8b4c8cd4625f
#
_cell.length_a   1.000
_cell.length_b   1.000
_cell.length_c   1.000
_cell.angle_alpha   90.00
_cell.angle_beta   90.00
_cell.angle_gamma   90.00
#
_symmetry.space_group_name_H-M   'P 1'
#
loop_
_entity.id
_entity.type
_entity.pdbx_description
1 polymer ?
#
loop_
_entity_poly.entity_id
_entity_poly.type
_entity_poly.pdbx_seq_one_letter_code
_entity_poly.pdbx_strand_id
1 'polypeptide(L)'
;MVYAFRNLNRMNVNQLVRERTLMPIKILQRRIEEVVLDCRISRYTKWINTDRVMVADDIKHAIKTGYFLAPEESRDPNSYMTAQNHAARVAWLIKFADLEKVTITIAENKVVDGNHRLSACIYSKIEVIKCVVMPTTSKISMIAA
;
A
#
# COMPACT_ATOMS: atom_id res chain seq x y z
N MET A 1 2.14 21.83 -7.99
CA MET A 1 2.81 21.74 -8.19
C MET A 1 3.19 21.61 -7.95
N VAL A 2 3.22 21.72 -7.54
CA VAL A 2 3.97 21.55 -7.51
C VAL A 2 4.19 21.64 -6.97
N TYR A 3 4.39 21.97 -6.43
CA TYR A 3 4.98 22.07 -6.29
C TYR A 3 5.40 22.29 -5.86
N ALA A 4 5.41 22.45 -5.69
CA ALA A 4 6.15 22.64 -5.69
C ALA A 4 6.65 22.92 -5.31
N PHE A 5 6.83 23.33 -5.07
CA PHE A 5 7.64 23.58 -5.12
C PHE A 5 8.11 24.20 -4.95
N ARG A 6 8.37 24.88 -4.73
CA ARG A 6 9.08 25.48 -4.95
C ARG A 6 9.87 25.94 -4.67
N ASN A 7 10.33 26.36 -4.45
CA ASN A 7 11.16 26.69 -4.44
C ASN A 7 11.94 26.60 -4.36
N LEU A 8 12.22 26.44 -4.20
CA LEU A 8 13.10 26.26 -4.42
C LEU A 8 14.01 26.34 -4.31
N ASN A 9 14.42 26.90 -4.07
CA ASN A 9 15.28 26.95 -4.20
C ASN A 9 15.87 26.79 -3.65
N ARG A 10 16.00 26.76 -3.26
CA ARG A 10 16.52 26.38 -3.19
C ARG A 10 17.19 25.80 -3.46
N MET A 11 17.40 25.46 -3.71
CA MET A 11 17.82 24.79 -4.34
C MET A 11 18.57 24.52 -4.47
N ASN A 12 19.15 24.95 -4.33
CA ASN A 12 19.46 24.17 -4.62
C ASN A 12 19.20 23.04 -4.36
N VAL A 13 19.18 23.01 -3.24
CA VAL A 13 18.58 21.85 -2.91
C VAL A 13 17.26 21.74 -3.41
N ASN A 14 16.61 22.75 -3.46
CA ASN A 14 15.42 22.67 -4.12
C ASN A 14 15.58 22.32 -5.48
N GLN A 15 16.72 22.57 -5.95
CA GLN A 15 17.06 22.11 -7.18
C GLN A 15 17.08 20.66 -7.21
N LEU A 16 17.62 20.06 -6.21
CA LEU A 16 17.63 18.68 -6.09
C LEU A 16 16.26 18.16 -6.00
N VAL A 17 15.40 18.81 -5.30
CA VAL A 17 14.03 18.44 -5.23
C VAL A 17 13.40 18.48 -6.59
N ARG A 18 13.68 19.48 -7.36
CA ARG A 18 13.13 19.53 -8.68
C ARG A 18 13.64 18.45 -9.53
N GLU A 19 14.88 18.12 -9.38
CA GLU A 19 15.43 17.05 -10.16
C GLU A 19 14.74 15.75 -9.88
N ARG A 20 14.30 15.55 -8.66
CA ARG A 20 13.52 14.37 -8.38
C ARG A 20 12.21 14.38 -9.11
N THR A 21 11.69 15.53 -9.44
CA THR A 21 10.46 15.55 -10.15
C THR A 21 10.61 15.11 -11.57
N LEU A 22 11.84 14.90 -12.04
CA LEU A 22 12.03 14.27 -13.32
C LEU A 22 11.59 12.80 -13.29
N MET A 23 11.40 12.26 -12.07
CA MET A 23 10.88 10.92 -11.90
C MET A 23 9.52 11.05 -11.22
N PRO A 24 8.51 11.43 -11.98
CA PRO A 24 7.22 11.71 -11.37
C PRO A 24 6.57 10.46 -10.80
N ILE A 25 5.82 10.65 -9.75
CA ILE A 25 4.95 9.64 -9.20
C ILE A 25 3.83 9.42 -10.20
N LYS A 26 3.53 8.15 -10.49
CA LYS A 26 2.45 7.81 -11.37
C LYS A 26 1.25 7.34 -10.57
N ILE A 27 0.07 7.78 -10.97
CA ILE A 27 -1.18 7.33 -10.36
C ILE A 27 -1.94 6.58 -11.44
N LEU A 28 -2.13 5.28 -11.23
CA LEU A 28 -2.72 4.40 -12.24
C LEU A 28 -3.82 3.57 -11.61
N GLN A 29 -4.82 3.25 -12.42
CA GLN A 29 -5.74 2.18 -12.05
C GLN A 29 -5.20 0.90 -12.63
N ARG A 30 -5.10 -0.13 -11.79
CA ARG A 30 -4.56 -1.42 -12.21
C ARG A 30 -5.50 -2.54 -11.79
N ARG A 31 -5.49 -3.61 -12.57
CA ARG A 31 -6.23 -4.80 -12.19
C ARG A 31 -5.52 -5.45 -11.01
N ILE A 32 -6.29 -5.86 -10.03
CA ILE A 32 -5.72 -6.45 -8.82
C ILE A 32 -4.93 -7.71 -9.15
N GLU A 33 -5.42 -8.52 -10.11
CA GLU A 33 -4.67 -9.72 -10.48
C GLU A 33 -3.28 -9.38 -11.03
N GLU A 34 -3.13 -8.25 -11.71
CA GLU A 34 -1.81 -7.82 -12.20
C GLU A 34 -0.92 -7.38 -11.06
N VAL A 35 -1.48 -6.65 -10.10
CA VAL A 35 -0.72 -6.20 -8.94
C VAL A 35 -0.23 -7.40 -8.14
N VAL A 36 -1.11 -8.36 -7.92
CA VAL A 36 -0.77 -9.57 -7.18
C VAL A 36 0.36 -10.33 -7.87
N LEU A 37 0.31 -10.43 -9.18
CA LEU A 37 1.34 -11.13 -9.93
C LEU A 37 2.67 -10.36 -9.89
N ASP A 38 2.64 -9.07 -10.16
CA ASP A 38 3.85 -8.26 -10.23
C ASP A 38 4.52 -8.12 -8.87
N CYS A 39 3.75 -8.03 -7.81
CA CYS A 39 4.27 -7.88 -6.45
C CYS A 39 4.47 -9.21 -5.76
N ARG A 40 4.25 -10.32 -6.48
CA ARG A 40 4.52 -11.68 -6.00
C ARG A 40 3.78 -12.00 -4.72
N ILE A 41 2.50 -11.65 -4.68
CA ILE A 41 1.63 -11.95 -3.56
C ILE A 41 0.92 -13.25 -3.87
N SER A 42 1.13 -14.29 -3.04
CA SER A 42 0.55 -15.60 -3.33
C SER A 42 -0.96 -15.59 -3.12
N ARG A 43 -1.44 -14.98 -2.06
CA ARG A 43 -2.87 -14.87 -1.80
C ARG A 43 -3.17 -13.57 -1.09
N TYR A 44 -2.61 -13.38 0.11
CA TYR A 44 -2.70 -12.13 0.85
C TYR A 44 -1.29 -11.71 1.22
N THR A 45 -1.14 -10.49 1.70
CA THR A 45 0.14 -9.99 2.18
C THR A 45 0.71 -10.89 3.26
N LYS A 46 2.00 -11.13 3.20
CA LYS A 46 2.72 -11.84 4.26
C LYS A 46 3.44 -10.81 5.09
N TRP A 47 2.90 -10.51 6.25
CA TRP A 47 3.56 -9.56 7.15
C TRP A 47 4.76 -10.22 7.80
N ILE A 48 5.79 -9.42 8.09
CA ILE A 48 7.04 -9.93 8.63
C ILE A 48 6.92 -10.25 10.11
N ASN A 49 6.41 -9.30 10.88
CA ASN A 49 6.39 -9.44 12.34
C ASN A 49 5.01 -9.86 12.80
N THR A 50 4.71 -11.14 12.66
CA THR A 50 3.41 -11.72 12.97
C THR A 50 3.60 -13.13 13.52
N ASP A 51 2.54 -13.69 14.08
CA ASP A 51 2.59 -15.06 14.62
C ASP A 51 2.43 -16.13 13.53
N ARG A 52 1.72 -15.82 12.46
CA ARG A 52 1.50 -16.76 11.35
C ARG A 52 0.96 -16.01 10.15
N VAL A 53 0.84 -16.71 9.04
CA VAL A 53 0.29 -16.12 7.80
C VAL A 53 -1.22 -15.98 7.94
N MET A 54 -1.76 -14.81 7.57
CA MET A 54 -3.19 -14.59 7.55
C MET A 54 -3.81 -15.32 6.35
N VAL A 55 -4.94 -15.97 6.58
CA VAL A 55 -5.68 -16.67 5.53
C VAL A 55 -7.11 -16.15 5.46
N ALA A 56 -7.83 -16.55 4.40
CA ALA A 56 -9.20 -16.07 4.19
C ALA A 56 -10.12 -16.39 5.35
N ASP A 57 -9.92 -17.53 5.98
CA ASP A 57 -10.79 -17.93 7.11
C ASP A 57 -10.62 -16.98 8.28
N ASP A 58 -9.46 -16.37 8.46
CA ASP A 58 -9.26 -15.39 9.52
C ASP A 58 -10.14 -14.16 9.28
N ILE A 59 -10.21 -13.71 8.04
CA ILE A 59 -11.04 -12.57 7.68
C ILE A 59 -12.51 -12.90 7.85
N LYS A 60 -12.91 -14.09 7.39
CA LYS A 60 -14.28 -14.55 7.50
C LYS A 60 -14.69 -14.61 8.98
N HIS A 61 -13.81 -15.14 9.82
CA HIS A 61 -14.09 -15.25 11.25
C HIS A 61 -14.23 -13.87 11.90
N ALA A 62 -13.35 -12.93 11.53
CA ALA A 62 -13.43 -11.57 12.08
C ALA A 62 -14.76 -10.92 11.70
N ILE A 63 -15.18 -11.06 10.45
CA ILE A 63 -16.46 -10.52 10.01
C ILE A 63 -17.61 -11.17 10.78
N LYS A 64 -17.58 -12.49 10.90
CA LYS A 64 -18.64 -13.22 11.54
C LYS A 64 -18.79 -12.86 13.01
N THR A 65 -17.67 -12.66 13.70
CA THR A 65 -17.71 -12.37 15.13
C THR A 65 -17.76 -10.87 15.42
N GLY A 66 -17.67 -10.02 14.39
CA GLY A 66 -17.69 -8.58 14.59
C GLY A 66 -16.41 -8.03 15.20
N TYR A 67 -15.31 -8.73 15.02
CA TYR A 67 -14.04 -8.27 15.54
C TYR A 67 -13.38 -7.36 14.50
N PHE A 68 -13.54 -6.05 14.65
CA PHE A 68 -13.06 -5.07 13.71
C PHE A 68 -12.06 -4.15 14.38
N LEU A 69 -10.92 -3.93 13.75
CA LEU A 69 -9.90 -3.00 14.22
C LEU A 69 -9.71 -1.89 13.21
N ALA A 70 -9.95 -0.66 13.65
CA ALA A 70 -9.74 0.51 12.80
C ALA A 70 -8.25 0.71 12.54
N PRO A 71 -7.88 1.26 11.37
CA PRO A 71 -6.48 1.56 11.08
C PRO A 71 -5.92 2.59 12.06
N GLU A 72 -4.64 2.43 12.39
CA GLU A 72 -3.92 3.38 13.23
C GLU A 72 -2.87 4.07 12.39
N GLU A 73 -2.99 5.37 12.24
CA GLU A 73 -2.09 6.12 11.37
C GLU A 73 -0.67 6.17 11.89
N SER A 74 -0.52 6.20 13.19
CA SER A 74 0.81 6.33 13.80
C SER A 74 1.51 5.01 14.06
N ARG A 75 0.89 3.90 13.66
CA ARG A 75 1.44 2.59 13.95
C ARG A 75 2.68 2.33 13.09
N ASP A 76 3.76 1.86 13.74
CA ASP A 76 4.94 1.41 13.03
C ASP A 76 4.57 0.16 12.21
N PRO A 77 4.74 0.19 10.87
CA PRO A 77 4.36 -0.96 10.05
C PRO A 77 5.15 -2.23 10.38
N ASN A 78 6.30 -2.09 11.05
CA ASN A 78 7.11 -3.25 11.42
C ASN A 78 6.82 -3.76 12.83
N SER A 79 5.90 -3.15 13.57
CA SER A 79 5.58 -3.63 14.90
C SER A 79 4.77 -4.92 14.82
N TYR A 80 4.88 -5.72 15.88
CA TYR A 80 4.22 -7.01 15.92
C TYR A 80 2.69 -6.88 15.87
N MET A 81 2.07 -7.72 15.06
CA MET A 81 0.61 -7.82 15.03
C MET A 81 0.25 -9.25 14.62
N THR A 82 -0.69 -9.86 15.33
CA THR A 82 -1.10 -11.23 15.02
C THR A 82 -1.87 -11.29 13.70
N ALA A 83 -1.91 -12.48 13.10
CA ALA A 83 -2.71 -12.70 11.91
C ALA A 83 -4.17 -12.40 12.18
N GLN A 84 -4.65 -12.73 13.37
CA GLN A 84 -6.02 -12.45 13.76
C GLN A 84 -6.29 -10.94 13.76
N ASN A 85 -5.37 -10.15 14.26
CA ASN A 85 -5.52 -8.70 14.27
C ASN A 85 -5.36 -8.09 12.88
N HIS A 86 -4.48 -8.62 12.06
CA HIS A 86 -4.42 -8.21 10.67
C HIS A 86 -5.76 -8.46 9.98
N ALA A 87 -6.35 -9.63 10.22
CA ALA A 87 -7.64 -9.97 9.63
C ALA A 87 -8.75 -9.06 10.15
N ALA A 88 -8.70 -8.70 11.44
CA ALA A 88 -9.68 -7.78 12.00
C ALA A 88 -9.58 -6.39 11.36
N ARG A 89 -8.37 -5.98 11.01
CA ARG A 89 -8.16 -4.70 10.33
C ARG A 89 -8.69 -4.77 8.89
N VAL A 90 -8.46 -5.89 8.22
CA VAL A 90 -9.02 -6.12 6.89
C VAL A 90 -10.54 -6.13 6.96
N ALA A 91 -11.09 -6.80 7.97
CA ALA A 91 -12.55 -6.88 8.16
C ALA A 91 -13.14 -5.49 8.39
N TRP A 92 -12.44 -4.64 9.15
CA TRP A 92 -12.89 -3.26 9.36
C TRP A 92 -13.01 -2.52 8.03
N LEU A 93 -12.01 -2.68 7.17
CA LEU A 93 -12.01 -2.02 5.86
C LEU A 93 -13.17 -2.53 5.00
N ILE A 94 -13.43 -3.82 5.03
CA ILE A 94 -14.54 -4.41 4.26
C ILE A 94 -15.86 -3.83 4.75
N LYS A 95 -16.00 -3.66 6.06
CA LYS A 95 -17.25 -3.21 6.64
C LYS A 95 -17.48 -1.70 6.47
N PHE A 96 -16.44 -0.91 6.63
CA PHE A 96 -16.60 0.55 6.78
C PHE A 96 -15.98 1.39 5.67
N ALA A 97 -15.05 0.85 4.89
CA ALA A 97 -14.39 1.63 3.85
C ALA A 97 -15.07 1.41 2.50
N ASP A 98 -14.92 2.40 1.62
CA ASP A 98 -15.34 2.24 0.23
C ASP A 98 -14.15 1.66 -0.53
N LEU A 99 -14.17 0.35 -0.74
CA LEU A 99 -13.05 -0.36 -1.33
C LEU A 99 -12.78 0.04 -2.79
N GLU A 100 -13.77 0.62 -3.45
CA GLU A 100 -13.55 1.08 -4.83
C GLU A 100 -12.79 2.39 -4.89
N LYS A 101 -12.59 3.03 -3.74
CA LYS A 101 -11.90 4.31 -3.68
C LYS A 101 -10.59 4.26 -2.92
N VAL A 102 -10.19 3.09 -2.42
CA VAL A 102 -8.93 2.99 -1.70
C VAL A 102 -7.76 3.06 -2.66
N THR A 103 -6.61 3.44 -2.11
CA THR A 103 -5.37 3.57 -2.87
C THR A 103 -4.27 2.80 -2.16
N ILE A 104 -3.41 2.16 -2.95
CA ILE A 104 -2.21 1.52 -2.41
C ILE A 104 -0.99 2.19 -3.04
N THR A 105 0.16 2.03 -2.39
CA THR A 105 1.42 2.56 -2.90
C THR A 105 2.36 1.41 -3.23
N ILE A 106 2.92 1.45 -4.43
CA ILE A 106 3.84 0.44 -4.92
C ILE A 106 5.20 1.08 -5.17
N ALA A 107 6.25 0.46 -4.68
CA ALA A 107 7.62 0.88 -4.96
C ALA A 107 8.45 -0.37 -5.22
N GLU A 108 9.20 -0.36 -6.32
CA GLU A 108 10.09 -1.48 -6.68
C GLU A 108 9.36 -2.82 -6.67
N ASN A 109 8.17 -2.82 -7.25
CA ASN A 109 7.31 -4.00 -7.35
C ASN A 109 6.92 -4.59 -5.99
N LYS A 110 6.77 -3.72 -5.00
CA LYS A 110 6.28 -4.13 -3.69
C LYS A 110 5.22 -3.15 -3.23
N VAL A 111 4.21 -3.68 -2.57
CA VAL A 111 3.21 -2.81 -1.93
C VAL A 111 3.80 -2.33 -0.63
N VAL A 112 4.16 -1.04 -0.58
CA VAL A 112 4.79 -0.46 0.59
C VAL A 112 3.80 0.22 1.52
N ASP A 113 2.59 0.47 1.04
CA ASP A 113 1.53 1.03 1.86
C ASP A 113 0.19 0.55 1.34
N GLY A 114 -0.71 0.23 2.24
CA GLY A 114 -2.05 -0.21 1.87
C GLY A 114 -2.20 -1.71 1.77
N ASN A 115 -1.34 -2.48 2.42
CA ASN A 115 -1.43 -3.93 2.40
C ASN A 115 -2.75 -4.46 2.95
N HIS A 116 -3.30 -3.84 4.00
CA HIS A 116 -4.61 -4.24 4.50
C HIS A 116 -5.70 -3.88 3.51
N ARG A 117 -5.60 -2.73 2.84
CA ARG A 117 -6.57 -2.32 1.83
C ARG A 117 -6.56 -3.26 0.64
N LEU A 118 -5.37 -3.64 0.19
CA LEU A 118 -5.25 -4.58 -0.91
C LEU A 118 -5.86 -5.93 -0.53
N SER A 119 -5.58 -6.42 0.69
CA SER A 119 -6.15 -7.68 1.15
C SER A 119 -7.67 -7.62 1.23
N ALA A 120 -8.21 -6.48 1.67
CA ALA A 120 -9.66 -6.31 1.71
C ALA A 120 -10.26 -6.36 0.30
N CYS A 121 -9.58 -5.75 -0.66
CA CYS A 121 -10.03 -5.77 -2.05
C CYS A 121 -9.96 -7.18 -2.64
N ILE A 122 -8.91 -7.91 -2.33
CA ILE A 122 -8.78 -9.29 -2.81
C ILE A 122 -9.90 -10.14 -2.25
N TYR A 123 -10.14 -10.05 -0.94
CA TYR A 123 -11.19 -10.84 -0.29
C TYR A 123 -12.57 -10.51 -0.87
N SER A 124 -12.81 -9.26 -1.15
CA SER A 124 -14.11 -8.77 -1.63
C SER A 124 -14.24 -8.86 -3.16
N LYS A 125 -13.24 -9.41 -3.84
CA LYS A 125 -13.25 -9.62 -5.29
C LYS A 125 -13.40 -8.33 -6.07
N ILE A 126 -12.82 -7.26 -5.58
CA ILE A 126 -12.70 -6.00 -6.31
C ILE A 126 -11.72 -6.24 -7.46
N GLU A 127 -12.01 -5.73 -8.64
CA GLU A 127 -11.21 -6.03 -9.82
C GLU A 127 -10.10 -5.02 -10.08
N VAL A 128 -10.32 -3.76 -9.73
CA VAL A 128 -9.42 -2.67 -10.07
C VAL A 128 -9.10 -1.86 -8.84
N ILE A 129 -7.86 -1.43 -8.71
CA ILE A 129 -7.43 -0.63 -7.56
C ILE A 129 -6.54 0.52 -8.04
N LYS A 130 -6.67 1.66 -7.37
CA LYS A 130 -5.83 2.82 -7.67
C LYS A 130 -4.47 2.62 -7.02
N CYS A 131 -3.42 2.81 -7.81
CA CYS A 131 -2.05 2.63 -7.35
C CYS A 131 -1.26 3.90 -7.51
N VAL A 132 -0.54 4.28 -6.46
CA VAL A 132 0.48 5.31 -6.55
C VAL A 132 1.80 4.55 -6.74
N VAL A 133 2.43 4.75 -7.90
CA VAL A 133 3.65 4.04 -8.23
C VAL A 133 4.82 4.97 -8.07
N MET A 134 5.71 4.63 -7.15
CA MET A 134 6.88 5.44 -6.86
C MET A 134 8.02 5.06 -7.80
N PRO A 135 8.90 6.00 -8.14
CA PRO A 135 10.06 5.66 -8.96
C PRO A 135 11.01 4.77 -8.15
N THR A 136 11.77 3.93 -8.88
CA THR A 136 12.70 3.03 -8.22
C THR A 136 13.94 3.79 -7.78
N THR A 137 14.60 3.27 -6.75
CA THR A 137 15.82 3.88 -6.24
C THR A 137 16.92 3.88 -7.29
N SER A 138 17.03 2.82 -8.08
CA SER A 138 18.06 2.75 -9.10
C SER A 138 17.86 3.83 -10.16
N LYS A 139 16.63 4.11 -10.56
CA LYS A 139 16.36 5.17 -11.52
C LYS A 139 16.71 6.53 -10.96
N ILE A 140 16.38 6.74 -9.70
CA ILE A 140 16.70 7.99 -9.03
C ILE A 140 18.19 8.18 -8.99
N SER A 141 18.94 7.12 -8.65
CA SER A 141 20.39 7.19 -8.61
C SER A 141 20.98 7.51 -9.97
N MET A 142 20.46 6.91 -11.02
CA MET A 142 20.95 7.17 -12.36
C MET A 142 20.72 8.63 -12.76
N ILE A 143 19.62 9.18 -12.37
CA ILE A 143 19.34 10.57 -12.69
C ILE A 143 20.21 11.50 -11.88
N ALA A 144 20.48 11.16 -10.64
CA ALA A 144 21.31 11.98 -9.77
C ALA A 144 22.78 11.96 -10.19
N ALA A 145 23.21 10.89 -10.80
CA ALA A 145 24.56 10.81 -11.28
C ALA A 145 24.72 11.59 -12.57
#